data_ef59ad73e1f710a0028c097ec8f6b115
#
_entry.id   ef59ad73e1f710a0028c097ec8f6b115
#
_cell.length_a   1.000
_cell.length_b   1.000
_cell.length_c   1.000
_cell.angle_alpha   90.00
_cell.angle_beta   90.00
_cell.angle_gamma   90.00
#
_symmetry.space_group_name_H-M   'P 1'
#
loop_
_entity.id
_entity.type
_entity.pdbx_description
1 polymer ?
#
loop_
_entity_poly.entity_id
_entity_poly.type
_entity_poly.pdbx_seq_one_letter_code
_entity_poly.pdbx_strand_id
1 'polypeptide(L)'
;MKKRKAAVLAAAAFAMTAAFFLNGIQRAEAADNVVVMLDPGHDSTHTGAAAYGLKEQQLNLKIGLACRTELEKYDGITVYMTHDTIACPFEGSTTKQDLIQRTEYAGEVGADLFVSLHNNSGDDSGYEIYYPNNHYVSEFNDIGYAVSEHIAGYLSEMGIYRNGLYTRDSDGEEDDDTNWYPDGSRADYYSVIRNSKYNGVPGIIVEHAYLSDAGDTHVFLSNDNMLVRMGQADASGIADYFGLHKKNGLCTDKYGDWHYYEDGEVSDYTGMAVNEYGWWYVTDGEIDDSYTGIAENEYGRWYMQDGVVNMDYTGMLCDGAEWYYVQGGYINDAYTGMACNEYGWWYFEDGKLNWNYTGMALNEYGWWYFENGVLNWDYTGMVCNEYGWWYYQNGNLNREYTGMALNEYGWWYFENGFLNLNYTGMALNEYGWWYFENGNLNDAYTGMALNEYGWWYFENGQLNREYTGMAHNEYGWWYFENGLLNEEYTGIGANSYGEWYYQQGRIGYDFSGKVKFDDTEYTITEGYVVEKRIVNETEADTADTADTVHTAGTLPAGEESSTLGKEAR
;
A
#
# COMPACT_ATOMS: atom_id res chain seq x y z
N MET A 1 -0.67 -19.88 17.68
CA MET A 1 -0.22 -18.63 18.37
C MET A 1 0.63 -17.71 17.49
N LYS A 2 1.50 -18.21 16.60
CA LYS A 2 2.31 -17.38 15.66
C LYS A 2 1.46 -16.71 14.55
N LYS A 3 0.42 -17.35 14.02
CA LYS A 3 -0.50 -16.77 13.00
C LYS A 3 -1.33 -15.57 13.50
N ARG A 4 -1.64 -15.49 14.79
CA ARG A 4 -2.30 -14.31 15.39
C ARG A 4 -1.34 -13.13 15.57
N LYS A 5 -0.03 -13.38 15.69
CA LYS A 5 0.98 -12.31 15.80
C LYS A 5 1.29 -11.66 14.45
N ALA A 6 1.30 -12.40 13.35
CA ALA A 6 1.51 -11.84 12.00
C ALA A 6 0.32 -10.99 11.53
N ALA A 7 -0.92 -11.44 11.77
CA ALA A 7 -2.11 -10.66 11.46
C ALA A 7 -2.26 -9.40 12.35
N VAL A 8 -1.81 -9.47 13.61
CA VAL A 8 -1.81 -8.31 14.53
C VAL A 8 -0.69 -7.33 14.18
N LEU A 9 0.46 -7.80 13.68
CA LEU A 9 1.55 -6.93 13.20
C LEU A 9 1.20 -6.23 11.88
N ALA A 10 0.52 -6.91 10.95
CA ALA A 10 0.03 -6.31 9.71
C ALA A 10 -1.09 -5.28 9.99
N ALA A 11 -2.02 -5.58 10.90
CA ALA A 11 -3.07 -4.64 11.32
C ALA A 11 -2.49 -3.46 12.14
N ALA A 12 -1.43 -3.68 12.91
CA ALA A 12 -0.75 -2.60 13.65
C ALA A 12 0.10 -1.70 12.73
N ALA A 13 0.71 -2.25 11.67
CA ALA A 13 1.39 -1.46 10.64
C ALA A 13 0.38 -0.62 9.84
N PHE A 14 -0.77 -1.18 9.48
CA PHE A 14 -1.85 -0.46 8.78
C PHE A 14 -2.48 0.62 9.66
N ALA A 15 -2.68 0.37 10.96
CA ALA A 15 -3.17 1.38 11.91
C ALA A 15 -2.13 2.48 12.19
N MET A 16 -0.83 2.17 12.13
CA MET A 16 0.23 3.18 12.25
C MET A 16 0.34 4.04 10.98
N THR A 17 0.26 3.48 9.77
CA THR A 17 0.24 4.27 8.53
C THR A 17 -0.99 5.18 8.46
N ALA A 18 -2.19 4.70 8.81
CA ALA A 18 -3.39 5.54 8.89
C ALA A 18 -3.30 6.63 9.97
N ALA A 19 -2.64 6.34 11.12
CA ALA A 19 -2.43 7.33 12.18
C ALA A 19 -1.34 8.36 11.82
N PHE A 20 -0.33 7.99 11.03
CA PHE A 20 0.66 8.93 10.51
C PHE A 20 0.08 9.86 9.44
N PHE A 21 -0.84 9.37 8.59
CA PHE A 21 -1.57 10.21 7.64
C PHE A 21 -2.48 11.23 8.34
N LEU A 22 -3.10 10.85 9.46
CA LEU A 22 -3.96 11.74 10.25
C LEU A 22 -3.16 12.74 11.12
N ASN A 23 -1.92 12.42 11.47
CA ASN A 23 -1.05 13.31 12.25
C ASN A 23 -0.15 14.20 11.38
N GLY A 24 0.07 13.88 10.10
CA GLY A 24 0.77 14.74 9.13
C GLY A 24 -0.14 15.87 8.61
N ILE A 25 -1.44 15.68 8.65
CA ILE A 25 -2.44 16.74 8.49
C ILE A 25 -2.71 17.28 9.92
N GLN A 26 -1.74 17.90 10.58
CA GLN A 26 -2.10 18.95 11.51
C GLN A 26 -2.78 20.00 10.61
N ARG A 27 -4.10 20.06 10.67
CA ARG A 27 -4.83 21.28 10.35
C ARG A 27 -4.08 22.37 11.09
N ALA A 28 -3.28 23.18 10.39
CA ALA A 28 -3.20 24.57 10.74
C ALA A 28 -4.69 24.98 10.75
N GLU A 29 -5.24 25.32 11.93
CA GLU A 29 -6.46 26.09 11.94
C GLU A 29 -6.22 27.15 10.89
N ALA A 30 -7.09 27.21 9.88
CA ALA A 30 -7.00 28.26 8.87
C ALA A 30 -6.95 29.56 9.68
N ALA A 31 -5.77 30.16 9.78
CA ALA A 31 -5.64 31.49 10.34
C ALA A 31 -6.62 32.32 9.54
N ASP A 32 -7.44 33.09 10.21
CA ASP A 32 -8.37 33.99 9.53
C ASP A 32 -7.53 34.78 8.52
N ASN A 33 -7.91 34.73 7.23
CA ASN A 33 -7.15 35.36 6.16
C ASN A 33 -7.04 36.86 6.43
N VAL A 34 -5.82 37.35 6.66
CA VAL A 34 -5.55 38.76 6.93
C VAL A 34 -5.73 39.57 5.66
N VAL A 35 -6.51 40.62 5.72
CA VAL A 35 -6.75 41.55 4.60
C VAL A 35 -6.03 42.86 4.85
N VAL A 36 -5.08 43.21 4.01
CA VAL A 36 -4.32 44.48 4.09
C VAL A 36 -4.62 45.35 2.88
N MET A 37 -5.00 46.60 3.14
CA MET A 37 -5.11 47.64 2.13
C MET A 37 -3.88 48.54 2.13
N LEU A 38 -3.10 48.49 1.05
CA LEU A 38 -1.99 49.40 0.80
C LEU A 38 -2.49 50.62 0.03
N ASP A 39 -2.12 51.80 0.50
CA ASP A 39 -2.47 53.06 -0.10
C ASP A 39 -1.21 53.85 -0.46
N PRO A 40 -0.64 53.67 -1.68
CA PRO A 40 0.42 54.57 -2.12
C PRO A 40 -0.11 56.02 -2.16
N GLY A 41 0.40 56.87 -1.23
CA GLY A 41 -0.12 58.23 -1.08
C GLY A 41 0.05 59.03 -2.37
N HIS A 42 -0.95 59.93 -2.61
CA HIS A 42 -0.99 60.76 -3.82
C HIS A 42 -1.20 59.98 -5.13
N ASP A 43 -1.37 60.72 -6.23
CA ASP A 43 -1.50 60.19 -7.61
C ASP A 43 -1.17 61.26 -8.63
N SER A 44 -1.46 61.04 -9.92
CA SER A 44 -1.17 62.02 -10.98
C SER A 44 -2.04 63.27 -10.91
N THR A 45 -3.21 63.23 -10.25
CA THR A 45 -4.16 64.33 -10.09
C THR A 45 -3.95 65.03 -8.75
N HIS A 46 -3.82 64.29 -7.68
CA HIS A 46 -3.62 64.76 -6.30
C HIS A 46 -2.14 64.58 -5.91
N THR A 47 -1.29 65.43 -6.49
CA THR A 47 0.18 65.27 -6.37
C THR A 47 0.68 65.66 -4.99
N GLY A 48 1.69 64.94 -4.51
CA GLY A 48 2.45 65.22 -3.30
C GLY A 48 3.62 66.16 -3.52
N ALA A 49 4.58 66.09 -2.59
CA ALA A 49 5.82 66.88 -2.65
C ALA A 49 6.69 66.59 -3.86
N ALA A 50 7.53 67.56 -4.24
CA ALA A 50 8.52 67.38 -5.30
C ALA A 50 9.81 68.12 -4.96
N ALA A 51 10.95 67.45 -4.96
CA ALA A 51 12.25 68.03 -4.71
C ALA A 51 13.34 67.19 -5.45
N TYR A 52 14.47 67.76 -5.75
CA TYR A 52 15.64 67.10 -6.40
C TYR A 52 15.29 66.34 -7.68
N GLY A 53 14.20 66.72 -8.38
CA GLY A 53 13.73 66.04 -9.58
C GLY A 53 12.90 64.81 -9.36
N LEU A 54 12.62 64.45 -8.12
CA LEU A 54 11.73 63.38 -7.68
C LEU A 54 10.32 63.87 -7.38
N LYS A 55 9.33 62.98 -7.45
CA LYS A 55 7.93 63.26 -7.13
C LYS A 55 7.41 62.21 -6.15
N GLU A 56 6.89 62.64 -5.04
CA GLU A 56 6.44 61.79 -3.96
C GLU A 56 5.50 60.66 -4.42
N GLN A 57 4.46 60.98 -5.19
CA GLN A 57 3.50 59.96 -5.71
C GLN A 57 4.17 58.89 -6.56
N GLN A 58 5.33 59.14 -7.19
CA GLN A 58 6.04 58.11 -7.93
C GLN A 58 6.88 57.19 -7.04
N LEU A 59 7.43 57.77 -5.95
CA LEU A 59 8.17 57.02 -4.94
C LEU A 59 7.23 56.12 -4.13
N ASN A 60 6.10 56.69 -3.67
CA ASN A 60 5.09 55.99 -2.89
C ASN A 60 4.53 54.77 -3.65
N LEU A 61 4.24 54.97 -4.96
CA LEU A 61 3.77 53.85 -5.81
C LEU A 61 4.82 52.73 -5.94
N LYS A 62 6.11 53.08 -6.09
CA LYS A 62 7.18 52.05 -6.12
C LYS A 62 7.31 51.28 -4.82
N ILE A 63 7.26 51.98 -3.68
CA ILE A 63 7.31 51.38 -2.35
C ILE A 63 6.07 50.47 -2.16
N GLY A 64 4.87 50.98 -2.49
CA GLY A 64 3.63 50.20 -2.34
C GLY A 64 3.59 48.92 -3.20
N LEU A 65 4.06 49.00 -4.46
CA LEU A 65 4.13 47.85 -5.33
C LEU A 65 5.14 46.80 -4.79
N ALA A 66 6.27 47.25 -4.22
CA ALA A 66 7.27 46.37 -3.61
C ALA A 66 6.71 45.73 -2.32
N CYS A 67 5.99 46.51 -1.49
CA CYS A 67 5.33 45.98 -0.30
C CYS A 67 4.29 44.91 -0.65
N ARG A 68 3.43 45.14 -1.65
CA ARG A 68 2.49 44.14 -2.15
C ARG A 68 3.20 42.89 -2.58
N THR A 69 4.23 43.01 -3.44
CA THR A 69 4.98 41.85 -3.98
C THR A 69 5.61 41.01 -2.89
N GLU A 70 6.11 41.63 -1.82
CA GLU A 70 6.70 40.91 -0.70
C GLU A 70 5.61 40.27 0.20
N LEU A 71 4.50 40.96 0.48
CA LEU A 71 3.38 40.41 1.26
C LEU A 71 2.71 39.22 0.56
N GLU A 72 2.59 39.23 -0.77
CA GLU A 72 2.03 38.11 -1.55
C GLU A 72 2.85 36.80 -1.41
N LYS A 73 4.07 36.87 -0.87
CA LYS A 73 4.92 35.70 -0.53
C LYS A 73 4.53 35.00 0.77
N TYR A 74 3.73 35.64 1.59
CA TYR A 74 3.24 35.07 2.86
C TYR A 74 1.95 34.31 2.66
N ASP A 75 1.73 33.29 3.50
CA ASP A 75 0.49 32.52 3.50
C ASP A 75 -0.57 33.20 4.39
N GLY A 76 -1.85 32.99 4.11
CA GLY A 76 -2.95 33.52 4.91
C GLY A 76 -3.16 35.04 4.80
N ILE A 77 -2.71 35.67 3.70
CA ILE A 77 -2.90 37.12 3.48
C ILE A 77 -3.53 37.43 2.10
N THR A 78 -4.39 38.41 2.08
CA THR A 78 -4.91 39.07 0.86
C THR A 78 -4.52 40.52 0.85
N VAL A 79 -3.86 41.00 -0.21
CA VAL A 79 -3.40 42.38 -0.32
C VAL A 79 -4.20 43.10 -1.38
N TYR A 80 -4.85 44.18 -0.99
CA TYR A 80 -5.47 45.16 -1.89
C TYR A 80 -4.62 46.39 -1.96
N MET A 81 -4.75 47.14 -3.05
CA MET A 81 -4.17 48.46 -3.21
C MET A 81 -5.26 49.45 -3.61
N THR A 82 -5.20 50.67 -3.07
CA THR A 82 -6.10 51.76 -3.53
C THR A 82 -5.89 52.09 -5.00
N HIS A 83 -4.64 52.00 -5.47
CA HIS A 83 -4.24 52.04 -6.89
C HIS A 83 -2.87 51.39 -7.09
N ASP A 84 -2.66 50.79 -8.26
CA ASP A 84 -1.41 50.16 -8.67
C ASP A 84 -0.76 50.81 -9.90
N THR A 85 -1.32 51.95 -10.31
CA THR A 85 -0.78 52.82 -11.34
C THR A 85 -0.74 54.27 -10.83
N ILE A 86 -0.05 55.17 -11.52
CA ILE A 86 0.04 56.56 -11.12
C ILE A 86 -1.27 57.35 -11.34
N ALA A 87 -2.26 56.76 -12.02
CA ALA A 87 -3.54 57.42 -12.28
C ALA A 87 -4.38 57.52 -11.00
N CYS A 88 -5.19 58.58 -10.89
CA CYS A 88 -6.16 58.69 -9.79
C CYS A 88 -7.19 57.56 -9.86
N PRO A 89 -7.38 56.77 -8.77
CA PRO A 89 -8.33 55.68 -8.76
C PRO A 89 -9.79 56.15 -8.80
N PHE A 90 -10.04 57.40 -8.39
CA PHE A 90 -11.37 58.01 -8.30
C PHE A 90 -11.47 59.25 -9.17
N GLU A 91 -11.51 59.06 -10.51
CA GLU A 91 -11.47 60.12 -11.51
C GLU A 91 -12.52 61.20 -11.25
N GLY A 92 -12.06 62.47 -11.24
CA GLY A 92 -12.90 63.62 -11.02
C GLY A 92 -13.20 63.98 -9.56
N SER A 93 -12.66 63.22 -8.58
CA SER A 93 -12.76 63.54 -7.16
C SER A 93 -11.94 64.79 -6.81
N THR A 94 -12.38 65.49 -5.79
CA THR A 94 -11.55 66.49 -5.09
C THR A 94 -10.62 65.76 -4.13
N THR A 95 -9.52 66.43 -3.69
CA THR A 95 -8.59 65.82 -2.71
C THR A 95 -9.27 65.26 -1.49
N LYS A 96 -10.26 65.99 -0.92
CA LYS A 96 -11.03 65.52 0.22
C LYS A 96 -11.84 64.23 -0.11
N GLN A 97 -12.48 64.20 -1.27
CA GLN A 97 -13.28 63.05 -1.72
C GLN A 97 -12.38 61.84 -2.01
N ASP A 98 -11.23 62.06 -2.65
CA ASP A 98 -10.25 61.02 -2.95
C ASP A 98 -9.77 60.32 -1.65
N LEU A 99 -9.35 61.09 -0.63
CA LEU A 99 -8.91 60.53 0.65
C LEU A 99 -10.03 59.77 1.39
N ILE A 100 -11.27 60.18 1.27
CA ILE A 100 -12.44 59.47 1.84
C ILE A 100 -12.64 58.15 1.10
N GLN A 101 -12.68 58.17 -0.24
CA GLN A 101 -12.94 56.99 -1.09
C GLN A 101 -11.84 55.89 -0.96
N ARG A 102 -10.57 56.28 -0.75
CA ARG A 102 -9.47 55.33 -0.45
C ARG A 102 -9.76 54.52 0.81
N THR A 103 -10.26 55.15 1.86
CA THR A 103 -10.58 54.51 3.13
C THR A 103 -11.93 53.75 3.11
N GLU A 104 -12.92 54.27 2.34
CA GLU A 104 -14.16 53.56 2.08
C GLU A 104 -13.89 52.22 1.38
N TYR A 105 -12.97 52.19 0.39
CA TYR A 105 -12.58 50.97 -0.30
C TYR A 105 -11.94 49.97 0.67
N ALA A 106 -11.12 50.41 1.63
CA ALA A 106 -10.60 49.55 2.68
C ALA A 106 -11.70 48.91 3.53
N GLY A 107 -12.72 49.67 3.91
CA GLY A 107 -13.90 49.19 4.62
C GLY A 107 -14.73 48.19 3.79
N GLU A 108 -14.92 48.50 2.48
CA GLU A 108 -15.68 47.62 1.57
C GLU A 108 -15.07 46.23 1.38
N VAL A 109 -13.72 46.13 1.33
CA VAL A 109 -13.03 44.84 1.24
C VAL A 109 -12.84 44.17 2.58
N GLY A 110 -13.24 44.81 3.68
CA GLY A 110 -13.09 44.31 5.04
C GLY A 110 -11.62 44.20 5.47
N ALA A 111 -10.83 45.24 5.20
CA ALA A 111 -9.42 45.24 5.56
C ALA A 111 -9.20 45.23 7.07
N ASP A 112 -8.27 44.39 7.55
CA ASP A 112 -7.82 44.37 8.94
C ASP A 112 -6.81 45.49 9.24
N LEU A 113 -6.18 46.03 8.18
CA LEU A 113 -5.22 47.13 8.29
C LEU A 113 -5.20 47.95 6.99
N PHE A 114 -5.20 49.29 7.16
CA PHE A 114 -4.97 50.28 6.10
C PHE A 114 -3.59 50.92 6.30
N VAL A 115 -2.70 50.86 5.28
CA VAL A 115 -1.33 51.39 5.34
C VAL A 115 -1.15 52.40 4.22
N SER A 116 -1.11 53.70 4.56
CA SER A 116 -0.81 54.76 3.62
C SER A 116 0.68 55.06 3.59
N LEU A 117 1.27 54.92 2.40
CA LEU A 117 2.71 54.97 2.17
C LEU A 117 3.10 56.29 1.55
N HIS A 118 3.93 57.06 2.25
CA HIS A 118 4.33 58.42 1.92
C HIS A 118 5.83 58.67 2.05
N ASN A 119 6.25 59.82 1.60
CA ASN A 119 7.56 60.41 1.86
C ASN A 119 7.36 61.89 2.26
N ASN A 120 7.86 62.20 3.42
CA ASN A 120 7.63 63.52 4.07
C ASN A 120 8.35 64.68 3.34
N SER A 121 7.97 65.88 3.73
CA SER A 121 8.61 67.11 3.26
C SER A 121 8.57 68.17 4.38
N GLY A 122 9.72 68.74 4.73
CA GLY A 122 9.91 69.70 5.81
C GLY A 122 11.36 69.95 6.11
N ASP A 123 11.69 70.41 7.29
CA ASP A 123 13.05 70.73 7.76
C ASP A 123 13.66 69.63 8.63
N ASP A 124 13.19 68.38 8.47
CA ASP A 124 13.64 67.24 9.26
C ASP A 124 14.15 66.11 8.37
N SER A 125 14.51 64.94 8.94
CA SER A 125 15.05 63.78 8.21
C SER A 125 14.63 62.45 8.87
N GLY A 126 14.75 61.32 8.12
CA GLY A 126 14.41 59.99 8.59
C GLY A 126 12.93 59.66 8.41
N TYR A 127 12.49 58.56 9.05
CA TYR A 127 11.12 58.12 8.94
C TYR A 127 10.26 58.54 10.13
N GLU A 128 8.99 58.75 9.87
CA GLU A 128 7.93 58.96 10.85
C GLU A 128 6.77 58.02 10.54
N ILE A 129 6.10 57.53 11.59
CA ILE A 129 4.88 56.75 11.38
C ILE A 129 3.78 57.39 12.22
N TYR A 130 2.67 57.71 11.57
CA TYR A 130 1.49 58.24 12.24
C TYR A 130 0.46 57.14 12.38
N TYR A 131 -0.07 56.98 13.61
CA TYR A 131 -1.06 55.96 13.94
C TYR A 131 -2.27 56.62 14.65
N PRO A 132 -3.43 55.93 14.76
CA PRO A 132 -4.64 56.51 15.34
C PRO A 132 -4.43 56.99 16.78
N ASN A 133 -5.02 58.10 17.14
CA ASN A 133 -5.13 58.49 18.55
C ASN A 133 -6.00 57.48 19.33
N ASN A 134 -6.02 57.57 20.68
CA ASN A 134 -6.78 56.65 21.53
C ASN A 134 -8.26 57.05 21.73
N HIS A 135 -8.78 57.96 20.90
CA HIS A 135 -10.17 58.46 20.97
C HIS A 135 -11.08 57.63 20.07
N TYR A 136 -12.41 57.60 20.36
CA TYR A 136 -13.48 56.97 19.62
C TYR A 136 -13.35 55.44 19.57
N VAL A 137 -12.46 54.88 18.80
CA VAL A 137 -12.14 53.45 18.75
C VAL A 137 -10.72 53.25 19.29
N SER A 138 -10.58 53.12 20.61
CA SER A 138 -9.29 53.14 21.30
C SER A 138 -8.42 51.94 20.94
N GLU A 139 -8.99 50.78 20.58
CA GLU A 139 -8.22 49.59 20.19
C GLU A 139 -7.41 49.83 18.91
N PHE A 140 -7.84 50.74 18.03
CA PHE A 140 -7.07 51.06 16.83
C PHE A 140 -5.78 51.83 17.11
N ASN A 141 -5.69 52.49 18.27
CA ASN A 141 -4.44 53.06 18.73
C ASN A 141 -3.42 51.97 19.08
N ASP A 142 -3.85 50.92 19.82
CA ASP A 142 -2.98 49.83 20.22
C ASP A 142 -2.48 49.02 18.99
N ILE A 143 -3.40 48.71 18.04
CA ILE A 143 -3.09 48.07 16.77
C ILE A 143 -2.11 48.92 15.96
N GLY A 144 -2.45 50.18 15.73
CA GLY A 144 -1.64 51.08 14.93
C GLY A 144 -0.24 51.28 15.52
N TYR A 145 -0.12 51.46 16.84
CA TYR A 145 1.17 51.53 17.52
C TYR A 145 1.99 50.27 17.35
N ALA A 146 1.40 49.07 17.56
CA ALA A 146 2.10 47.80 17.46
C ALA A 146 2.63 47.53 16.04
N VAL A 147 1.78 47.71 15.01
CA VAL A 147 2.21 47.60 13.62
C VAL A 147 3.33 48.60 13.29
N SER A 148 3.17 49.86 13.76
CA SER A 148 4.19 50.89 13.54
C SER A 148 5.55 50.52 14.16
N GLU A 149 5.58 49.94 15.37
CA GLU A 149 6.84 49.47 15.98
C GLU A 149 7.50 48.33 15.18
N HIS A 150 6.73 47.38 14.62
CA HIS A 150 7.27 46.33 13.77
C HIS A 150 7.87 46.92 12.48
N ILE A 151 7.15 47.78 11.78
CA ILE A 151 7.66 48.45 10.56
C ILE A 151 8.91 49.29 10.89
N ALA A 152 8.86 50.08 11.98
CA ALA A 152 9.97 50.90 12.43
C ALA A 152 11.27 50.09 12.71
N GLY A 153 11.13 48.88 13.21
CA GLY A 153 12.26 47.95 13.38
C GLY A 153 13.01 47.72 12.07
N TYR A 154 12.32 47.31 11.05
CA TYR A 154 12.89 47.01 9.73
C TYR A 154 13.44 48.25 9.01
N LEU A 155 12.74 49.38 9.08
CA LEU A 155 13.23 50.65 8.52
C LEU A 155 14.54 51.10 9.22
N SER A 156 14.62 50.95 10.55
CA SER A 156 15.86 51.20 11.31
C SER A 156 17.02 50.32 10.93
N GLU A 157 16.76 49.03 10.65
CA GLU A 157 17.78 48.08 10.17
C GLU A 157 18.36 48.49 8.79
N MET A 158 17.58 49.19 7.98
CA MET A 158 18.06 49.78 6.72
C MET A 158 18.99 50.94 6.94
N GLY A 159 19.10 51.45 8.15
CA GLY A 159 19.89 52.63 8.52
C GLY A 159 19.18 53.95 8.33
N ILE A 160 17.85 53.95 8.14
CA ILE A 160 17.04 55.17 8.09
C ILE A 160 16.86 55.68 9.54
N TYR A 161 17.08 56.96 9.77
CA TYR A 161 16.95 57.54 11.09
C TYR A 161 15.50 57.49 11.56
N ARG A 162 15.24 56.96 12.77
CA ARG A 162 13.94 56.98 13.40
C ARG A 162 13.64 58.35 13.99
N ASN A 163 12.84 59.16 13.29
CA ASN A 163 12.40 60.44 13.80
C ASN A 163 11.33 60.19 14.90
N GLY A 164 10.30 59.36 14.63
CA GLY A 164 9.36 58.97 15.67
C GLY A 164 8.10 58.24 15.22
N LEU A 165 7.31 57.81 16.21
CA LEU A 165 5.97 57.29 16.03
C LEU A 165 5.02 58.22 16.76
N TYR A 166 4.01 58.70 16.05
CA TYR A 166 3.19 59.82 16.53
C TYR A 166 1.70 59.56 16.35
N THR A 167 0.93 60.11 17.31
CA THR A 167 -0.48 60.44 17.10
C THR A 167 -0.60 61.92 16.92
N ARG A 168 -1.55 62.38 16.14
CA ARG A 168 -1.80 63.82 15.96
C ARG A 168 -3.29 64.12 15.97
N ASP A 169 -3.71 64.88 16.97
CA ASP A 169 -5.09 65.37 17.08
C ASP A 169 -5.35 66.53 16.12
N SER A 170 -6.56 66.65 15.62
CA SER A 170 -6.97 67.84 14.88
C SER A 170 -6.84 69.12 15.77
N ASP A 171 -6.37 70.16 15.18
CA ASP A 171 -6.14 71.49 15.86
C ASP A 171 -7.13 72.59 15.43
N GLY A 172 -8.17 72.23 14.64
CA GLY A 172 -9.16 73.14 14.09
C GLY A 172 -10.05 73.78 15.09
N GLU A 173 -10.67 74.90 14.67
CA GLU A 173 -11.63 75.65 15.43
C GLU A 173 -12.94 74.88 15.66
N GLU A 174 -13.76 75.28 16.64
CA GLU A 174 -14.97 74.57 17.13
C GLU A 174 -16.05 74.34 16.06
N ASP A 175 -16.00 75.02 14.93
CA ASP A 175 -17.05 75.03 13.90
C ASP A 175 -16.77 74.03 12.71
N ASP A 176 -15.68 73.20 12.70
CA ASP A 176 -15.42 72.24 11.66
C ASP A 176 -15.74 70.79 12.13
N ASP A 177 -16.84 70.23 11.61
CA ASP A 177 -17.33 68.89 11.93
C ASP A 177 -16.27 67.79 11.73
N THR A 178 -15.22 68.09 10.99
CA THR A 178 -14.11 67.12 10.74
C THR A 178 -13.11 67.04 11.89
N ASN A 179 -13.18 67.94 12.86
CA ASN A 179 -12.29 68.02 14.02
C ASN A 179 -12.73 67.14 15.19
N TRP A 180 -13.94 66.60 15.15
CA TRP A 180 -14.52 65.80 16.23
C TRP A 180 -15.04 64.45 15.76
N TYR A 181 -14.87 63.45 16.60
CA TYR A 181 -15.51 62.16 16.43
C TYR A 181 -16.98 62.21 16.89
N PRO A 182 -17.83 61.24 16.49
CA PRO A 182 -19.24 61.20 16.86
C PRO A 182 -19.50 61.19 18.37
N ASP A 183 -18.54 60.72 19.17
CA ASP A 183 -18.59 60.71 20.64
C ASP A 183 -18.19 62.01 21.28
N GLY A 184 -17.84 63.03 20.47
CA GLY A 184 -17.40 64.33 20.92
C GLY A 184 -15.95 64.47 21.34
N SER A 185 -15.17 63.43 21.12
CA SER A 185 -13.69 63.42 21.30
C SER A 185 -12.95 64.03 20.11
N ARG A 186 -11.70 64.48 20.30
CA ARG A 186 -10.90 65.03 19.22
C ARG A 186 -10.61 64.00 18.16
N ALA A 187 -10.81 64.32 16.91
CA ALA A 187 -10.53 63.46 15.79
C ALA A 187 -9.03 63.47 15.44
N ASP A 188 -8.56 62.44 14.76
CA ASP A 188 -7.21 62.39 14.19
C ASP A 188 -7.06 63.51 13.13
N TYR A 189 -5.90 64.11 13.11
CA TYR A 189 -5.56 65.20 12.16
C TYR A 189 -5.60 64.73 10.71
N TYR A 190 -4.96 63.58 10.43
CA TYR A 190 -4.86 63.05 9.09
C TYR A 190 -6.18 62.44 8.62
N SER A 191 -6.63 62.89 7.43
CA SER A 191 -7.92 62.49 6.86
C SER A 191 -8.02 60.98 6.65
N VAL A 192 -6.97 60.33 6.17
CA VAL A 192 -6.95 58.86 5.92
C VAL A 192 -7.05 58.10 7.24
N ILE A 193 -6.35 58.49 8.30
CA ILE A 193 -6.44 57.84 9.64
C ILE A 193 -7.84 58.01 10.22
N ARG A 194 -8.38 59.25 10.17
CA ARG A 194 -9.73 59.56 10.68
C ARG A 194 -10.81 58.77 9.93
N ASN A 195 -10.77 58.78 8.59
CA ASN A 195 -11.79 58.13 7.78
C ASN A 195 -11.65 56.60 7.78
N SER A 196 -10.43 56.03 7.87
CA SER A 196 -10.29 54.60 8.05
C SER A 196 -10.94 54.12 9.36
N LYS A 197 -10.79 54.93 10.43
CA LYS A 197 -11.46 54.67 11.73
C LYS A 197 -12.99 54.71 11.62
N TYR A 198 -13.56 55.63 10.81
CA TYR A 198 -15.01 55.65 10.52
C TYR A 198 -15.47 54.42 9.74
N ASN A 199 -14.60 53.86 8.91
CA ASN A 199 -14.90 52.68 8.11
C ASN A 199 -14.56 51.36 8.84
N GLY A 200 -14.19 51.44 10.15
CA GLY A 200 -13.94 50.26 10.99
C GLY A 200 -12.59 49.61 10.74
N VAL A 201 -11.63 50.31 10.13
CA VAL A 201 -10.31 49.81 9.80
C VAL A 201 -9.22 50.60 10.53
N PRO A 202 -8.29 49.95 11.28
CA PRO A 202 -7.13 50.66 11.82
C PRO A 202 -6.22 51.10 10.67
N GLY A 203 -5.89 52.42 10.63
CA GLY A 203 -5.11 52.99 9.54
C GLY A 203 -3.85 53.70 10.04
N ILE A 204 -2.73 53.49 9.39
CA ILE A 204 -1.44 54.16 9.66
C ILE A 204 -0.93 54.88 8.43
N ILE A 205 -0.06 55.89 8.64
CA ILE A 205 0.72 56.53 7.57
C ILE A 205 2.18 56.29 7.85
N VAL A 206 2.91 55.75 6.88
CA VAL A 206 4.37 55.54 6.92
C VAL A 206 5.01 56.61 6.06
N GLU A 207 5.70 57.56 6.68
CA GLU A 207 6.54 58.58 6.05
C GLU A 207 7.97 58.08 6.06
N HIS A 208 8.45 57.46 4.94
CA HIS A 208 9.68 56.70 4.91
C HIS A 208 10.96 57.54 5.04
N ALA A 209 10.94 58.75 4.48
CA ALA A 209 12.10 59.66 4.47
C ALA A 209 11.65 61.07 4.05
N TYR A 210 12.47 62.05 4.26
CA TYR A 210 12.15 63.43 3.86
C TYR A 210 12.65 63.76 2.46
N LEU A 211 11.73 63.94 1.52
CA LEU A 211 12.04 64.26 0.12
C LEU A 211 12.76 65.62 0.00
N SER A 212 12.54 66.54 0.93
CA SER A 212 13.23 67.85 1.03
C SER A 212 14.63 67.77 1.65
N ASP A 213 14.98 66.71 2.36
CA ASP A 213 16.30 66.52 2.90
C ASP A 213 17.26 65.93 1.84
N ALA A 214 18.43 66.55 1.68
CA ALA A 214 19.38 66.13 0.68
C ALA A 214 20.06 64.78 1.01
N GLY A 215 20.23 64.45 2.30
CA GLY A 215 20.79 63.21 2.78
C GLY A 215 19.86 62.06 2.51
N ASP A 216 18.60 62.19 2.95
CA ASP A 216 17.56 61.19 2.72
C ASP A 216 17.31 60.94 1.23
N THR A 217 17.20 62.03 0.47
CA THR A 217 17.01 61.92 -0.99
C THR A 217 18.19 61.25 -1.68
N HIS A 218 19.45 61.58 -1.35
CA HIS A 218 20.63 61.01 -2.00
C HIS A 218 20.83 59.53 -1.62
N VAL A 219 20.66 59.19 -0.36
CA VAL A 219 20.93 57.82 0.15
C VAL A 219 19.81 56.87 -0.16
N PHE A 220 18.56 57.31 0.02
CA PHE A 220 17.41 56.41 0.00
C PHE A 220 16.46 56.64 -1.18
N LEU A 221 15.98 57.86 -1.39
CA LEU A 221 14.88 58.12 -2.34
C LEU A 221 15.29 58.14 -3.81
N SER A 222 16.57 58.45 -4.13
CA SER A 222 17.09 58.45 -5.51
C SER A 222 17.48 57.04 -5.98
N ASN A 223 17.37 56.02 -5.15
CA ASN A 223 17.83 54.68 -5.45
C ASN A 223 16.64 53.70 -5.48
N ASP A 224 16.29 53.19 -6.68
CA ASP A 224 15.17 52.29 -6.88
C ASP A 224 15.29 51.02 -6.01
N ASN A 225 16.50 50.47 -5.77
CA ASN A 225 16.68 49.32 -4.89
C ASN A 225 16.35 49.66 -3.42
N MET A 226 16.62 50.90 -2.99
CA MET A 226 16.25 51.32 -1.63
C MET A 226 14.75 51.48 -1.47
N LEU A 227 14.04 51.97 -2.48
CA LEU A 227 12.58 52.07 -2.50
C LEU A 227 11.93 50.66 -2.41
N VAL A 228 12.51 49.67 -3.16
CA VAL A 228 12.07 48.28 -3.06
C VAL A 228 12.30 47.73 -1.66
N ARG A 229 13.48 47.98 -1.06
CA ARG A 229 13.76 47.54 0.33
C ARG A 229 12.88 48.22 1.38
N MET A 230 12.44 49.46 1.18
CA MET A 230 11.44 50.12 2.04
C MET A 230 10.14 49.37 2.00
N GLY A 231 9.60 49.06 0.80
CA GLY A 231 8.39 48.26 0.69
C GLY A 231 8.51 46.85 1.29
N GLN A 232 9.66 46.23 1.15
CA GLN A 232 9.95 44.93 1.81
C GLN A 232 10.02 45.06 3.34
N ALA A 233 10.53 46.16 3.86
CA ALA A 233 10.55 46.46 5.31
C ALA A 233 9.14 46.65 5.86
N ASP A 234 8.28 47.38 5.13
CA ASP A 234 6.85 47.53 5.49
C ASP A 234 6.17 46.15 5.52
N ALA A 235 6.35 45.36 4.48
CA ALA A 235 5.78 44.02 4.34
C ALA A 235 6.22 43.11 5.49
N SER A 236 7.49 43.11 5.82
CA SER A 236 8.06 42.30 6.92
C SER A 236 7.47 42.74 8.27
N GLY A 237 7.35 44.05 8.53
CA GLY A 237 6.75 44.56 9.74
C GLY A 237 5.26 44.23 9.86
N ILE A 238 4.51 44.31 8.78
CA ILE A 238 3.10 43.89 8.73
C ILE A 238 2.99 42.36 8.96
N ALA A 239 3.79 41.55 8.27
CA ALA A 239 3.78 40.11 8.41
C ALA A 239 4.12 39.68 9.84
N ASP A 240 5.13 40.27 10.44
CA ASP A 240 5.52 39.99 11.83
C ASP A 240 4.42 40.31 12.83
N TYR A 241 3.74 41.46 12.64
CA TYR A 241 2.63 41.85 13.51
C TYR A 241 1.50 40.82 13.48
N PHE A 242 1.14 40.33 12.30
CA PHE A 242 0.08 39.33 12.13
C PHE A 242 0.57 37.89 12.34
N GLY A 243 1.85 37.69 12.60
CA GLY A 243 2.43 36.35 12.78
C GLY A 243 2.39 35.48 11.52
N LEU A 244 2.46 36.11 10.34
CA LEU A 244 2.43 35.42 9.06
C LEU A 244 3.75 34.74 8.74
N HIS A 245 3.68 33.65 8.01
CA HIS A 245 4.85 32.90 7.55
C HIS A 245 4.92 32.90 6.03
N LYS A 246 6.12 32.92 5.49
CA LYS A 246 6.31 32.78 4.03
C LYS A 246 5.79 31.44 3.57
N LYS A 247 5.20 31.39 2.38
CA LYS A 247 4.73 30.18 1.71
C LYS A 247 5.85 29.17 1.58
N ASN A 248 5.58 27.94 2.01
CA ASN A 248 6.50 26.81 1.85
C ASN A 248 5.69 25.55 1.57
N GLY A 249 6.14 24.73 0.60
CA GLY A 249 5.40 23.59 0.11
C GLY A 249 4.30 24.00 -0.87
N LEU A 250 3.27 23.16 -1.01
CA LEU A 250 2.13 23.47 -1.90
C LEU A 250 1.23 24.51 -1.25
N CYS A 251 1.22 25.68 -1.85
CA CYS A 251 0.34 26.80 -1.46
C CYS A 251 -0.35 27.38 -2.69
N THR A 252 -1.48 28.06 -2.49
CA THR A 252 -2.16 28.75 -3.59
C THR A 252 -1.56 30.14 -3.84
N ASP A 253 -1.57 30.56 -5.10
CA ASP A 253 -1.33 31.94 -5.46
C ASP A 253 -2.60 32.80 -5.26
N LYS A 254 -2.54 34.08 -5.61
CA LYS A 254 -3.68 35.02 -5.51
C LYS A 254 -4.85 34.72 -6.46
N TYR A 255 -4.67 33.82 -7.42
CA TYR A 255 -5.71 33.38 -8.36
C TYR A 255 -6.32 32.06 -7.94
N GLY A 256 -5.73 31.40 -6.91
CA GLY A 256 -6.16 30.10 -6.41
C GLY A 256 -5.46 28.93 -7.07
N ASP A 257 -4.43 29.18 -7.89
CA ASP A 257 -3.64 28.15 -8.54
C ASP A 257 -2.55 27.60 -7.59
N TRP A 258 -2.36 26.29 -7.57
CA TRP A 258 -1.40 25.63 -6.69
C TRP A 258 0.01 25.63 -7.27
N HIS A 259 0.96 26.13 -6.48
CA HIS A 259 2.39 26.08 -6.78
C HIS A 259 3.19 25.60 -5.59
N TYR A 260 4.37 25.05 -5.84
CA TYR A 260 5.29 24.71 -4.76
C TYR A 260 6.21 25.90 -4.47
N TYR A 261 6.23 26.32 -3.21
CA TYR A 261 7.00 27.48 -2.75
C TYR A 261 8.14 27.06 -1.86
N GLU A 262 9.24 27.80 -1.93
CA GLU A 262 10.35 27.79 -0.98
C GLU A 262 10.64 29.22 -0.56
N ASP A 263 10.52 29.51 0.73
CA ASP A 263 10.70 30.85 1.33
C ASP A 263 9.89 31.96 0.61
N GLY A 264 8.66 31.61 0.20
CA GLY A 264 7.72 32.53 -0.47
C GLY A 264 7.92 32.71 -1.97
N GLU A 265 8.91 32.07 -2.56
CA GLU A 265 9.14 32.08 -4.01
C GLU A 265 8.69 30.76 -4.62
N VAL A 266 8.15 30.81 -5.84
CA VAL A 266 7.83 29.60 -6.60
C VAL A 266 9.14 28.88 -6.93
N SER A 267 9.23 27.61 -6.56
CA SER A 267 10.40 26.76 -6.74
C SER A 267 10.19 25.80 -7.91
N ASP A 268 11.27 25.37 -8.56
CA ASP A 268 11.30 24.33 -9.60
C ASP A 268 11.29 22.89 -9.01
N TYR A 269 10.73 22.72 -7.80
CA TYR A 269 10.64 21.44 -7.11
C TYR A 269 9.94 20.39 -7.96
N THR A 270 10.52 19.18 -8.00
CA THR A 270 9.91 18.01 -8.60
C THR A 270 9.91 16.87 -7.59
N GLY A 271 8.74 16.31 -7.28
CA GLY A 271 8.57 15.24 -6.29
C GLY A 271 7.18 15.24 -5.65
N MET A 272 7.06 14.54 -4.53
CA MET A 272 5.81 14.48 -3.78
C MET A 272 5.70 15.66 -2.81
N ALA A 273 4.57 16.35 -2.84
CA ALA A 273 4.25 17.42 -1.91
C ALA A 273 2.82 17.27 -1.37
N VAL A 274 2.56 17.79 -0.18
CA VAL A 274 1.29 17.66 0.52
C VAL A 274 0.58 19.00 0.68
N ASN A 275 -0.75 18.99 0.53
CA ASN A 275 -1.63 20.07 0.94
C ASN A 275 -2.84 19.51 1.72
N GLU A 276 -3.85 20.34 2.04
CA GLU A 276 -5.03 19.92 2.78
C GLU A 276 -5.91 18.87 2.07
N TYR A 277 -5.69 18.63 0.77
CA TYR A 277 -6.41 17.64 -0.04
C TYR A 277 -5.66 16.32 -0.17
N GLY A 278 -4.35 16.29 0.18
CA GLY A 278 -3.55 15.07 0.13
C GLY A 278 -2.16 15.24 -0.46
N TRP A 279 -1.55 14.11 -0.84
CA TRP A 279 -0.23 14.07 -1.46
C TRP A 279 -0.35 14.12 -2.97
N TRP A 280 0.38 15.05 -3.57
CA TRP A 280 0.41 15.33 -5.00
C TRP A 280 1.81 15.13 -5.57
N TYR A 281 1.88 14.80 -6.84
CA TYR A 281 3.13 14.85 -7.58
C TYR A 281 3.27 16.23 -8.23
N VAL A 282 4.43 16.83 -8.03
CA VAL A 282 4.78 18.16 -8.52
C VAL A 282 5.90 18.02 -9.52
N THR A 283 5.82 18.72 -10.63
CA THR A 283 6.88 18.85 -11.65
C THR A 283 7.15 20.32 -11.92
N ASP A 284 8.41 20.74 -11.79
CA ASP A 284 8.84 22.13 -11.99
C ASP A 284 7.98 23.14 -11.21
N GLY A 285 7.61 22.79 -9.97
CA GLY A 285 6.85 23.66 -9.07
C GLY A 285 5.33 23.63 -9.25
N GLU A 286 4.79 22.89 -10.22
CA GLU A 286 3.35 22.80 -10.51
C GLU A 286 2.83 21.37 -10.26
N ILE A 287 1.57 21.24 -9.85
CA ILE A 287 0.92 19.93 -9.72
C ILE A 287 0.85 19.28 -11.10
N ASP A 288 1.42 18.08 -11.22
CA ASP A 288 1.39 17.27 -12.44
C ASP A 288 0.31 16.20 -12.34
N ASP A 289 -0.90 16.54 -12.79
CA ASP A 289 -2.07 15.65 -12.83
C ASP A 289 -1.96 14.54 -13.89
N SER A 290 -0.94 14.58 -14.73
CA SER A 290 -0.66 13.55 -15.72
C SER A 290 0.26 12.44 -15.20
N TYR A 291 0.92 12.65 -14.06
CA TYR A 291 1.87 11.69 -13.52
C TYR A 291 1.17 10.43 -13.00
N THR A 292 1.58 9.29 -13.52
CA THR A 292 1.16 7.97 -13.02
C THR A 292 2.39 7.07 -12.89
N GLY A 293 2.69 6.62 -11.67
CA GLY A 293 3.89 5.86 -11.39
C GLY A 293 4.18 5.72 -9.89
N ILE A 294 5.43 5.37 -9.57
CA ILE A 294 5.91 5.30 -8.18
C ILE A 294 6.65 6.59 -7.85
N ALA A 295 6.27 7.22 -6.76
CA ALA A 295 6.98 8.36 -6.20
C ALA A 295 7.37 8.10 -4.74
N GLU A 296 8.39 8.80 -4.25
CA GLU A 296 8.94 8.61 -2.90
C GLU A 296 8.90 9.91 -2.11
N ASN A 297 8.60 9.77 -0.81
CA ASN A 297 8.75 10.83 0.18
C ASN A 297 9.41 10.26 1.46
N GLU A 298 9.50 11.06 2.53
CA GLU A 298 10.08 10.66 3.81
C GLU A 298 9.36 9.48 4.49
N TYR A 299 8.14 9.16 4.07
CA TYR A 299 7.33 8.04 4.60
C TYR A 299 7.44 6.76 3.77
N GLY A 300 8.06 6.82 2.57
CA GLY A 300 8.29 5.67 1.71
C GLY A 300 7.85 5.88 0.26
N ARG A 301 7.59 4.77 -0.44
CA ARG A 301 7.23 4.76 -1.85
C ARG A 301 5.73 4.56 -2.05
N TRP A 302 5.14 5.35 -2.93
CA TRP A 302 3.70 5.43 -3.13
C TRP A 302 3.33 5.29 -4.59
N TYR A 303 2.20 4.67 -4.85
CA TYR A 303 1.61 4.66 -6.19
C TYR A 303 0.79 5.92 -6.40
N MET A 304 1.23 6.70 -7.38
CA MET A 304 0.53 7.89 -7.86
C MET A 304 -0.29 7.54 -9.09
N GLN A 305 -1.49 8.04 -9.16
CA GLN A 305 -2.35 7.97 -10.34
C GLN A 305 -2.99 9.32 -10.58
N ASP A 306 -2.86 9.84 -11.82
CA ASP A 306 -3.40 11.16 -12.18
C ASP A 306 -2.91 12.24 -11.20
N GLY A 307 -1.60 12.22 -10.88
CA GLY A 307 -0.92 13.18 -10.02
C GLY A 307 -1.18 13.05 -8.51
N VAL A 308 -2.03 12.13 -8.05
CA VAL A 308 -2.38 11.98 -6.64
C VAL A 308 -2.10 10.57 -6.13
N VAL A 309 -1.79 10.41 -4.83
CA VAL A 309 -1.62 9.08 -4.23
C VAL A 309 -2.93 8.30 -4.31
N ASN A 310 -2.91 7.13 -4.97
CA ASN A 310 -4.07 6.26 -5.04
C ASN A 310 -4.11 5.28 -3.87
N MET A 311 -4.76 5.69 -2.78
CA MET A 311 -4.91 4.90 -1.55
C MET A 311 -5.83 3.68 -1.70
N ASP A 312 -6.65 3.63 -2.73
CA ASP A 312 -7.58 2.51 -2.97
C ASP A 312 -6.90 1.36 -3.74
N TYR A 313 -5.74 1.60 -4.33
CA TYR A 313 -5.05 0.59 -5.12
C TYR A 313 -4.36 -0.45 -4.24
N THR A 314 -4.71 -1.71 -4.46
CA THR A 314 -3.99 -2.86 -3.90
C THR A 314 -3.80 -3.89 -5.00
N GLY A 315 -2.57 -4.30 -5.26
CA GLY A 315 -2.26 -5.23 -6.34
C GLY A 315 -0.82 -5.14 -6.79
N MET A 316 -0.58 -5.50 -8.05
CA MET A 316 0.74 -5.51 -8.68
C MET A 316 0.92 -4.27 -9.53
N LEU A 317 2.05 -3.61 -9.39
CA LEU A 317 2.43 -2.45 -10.19
C LEU A 317 3.79 -2.69 -10.85
N CYS A 318 3.88 -2.42 -12.15
CA CYS A 318 5.13 -2.47 -12.90
C CYS A 318 5.76 -1.07 -13.01
N ASP A 319 7.00 -0.93 -12.57
CA ASP A 319 7.81 0.25 -12.77
C ASP A 319 8.90 -0.04 -13.82
N GLY A 320 8.45 -0.09 -15.07
CA GLY A 320 9.31 -0.31 -16.24
C GLY A 320 10.01 -1.67 -16.28
N ALA A 321 10.84 -1.99 -15.30
CA ALA A 321 11.64 -3.21 -15.25
C ALA A 321 11.24 -4.19 -14.15
N GLU A 322 10.67 -3.71 -13.05
CA GLU A 322 10.35 -4.52 -11.86
C GLU A 322 8.87 -4.43 -11.52
N TRP A 323 8.35 -5.51 -10.94
CA TRP A 323 7.00 -5.57 -10.39
C TRP A 323 7.04 -5.46 -8.88
N TYR A 324 6.23 -4.58 -8.35
CA TYR A 324 6.07 -4.32 -6.93
C TYR A 324 4.67 -4.70 -6.44
N TYR A 325 4.57 -5.11 -5.18
CA TYR A 325 3.29 -5.26 -4.52
C TYR A 325 2.89 -3.97 -3.82
N VAL A 326 1.73 -3.45 -4.19
CA VAL A 326 1.13 -2.25 -3.63
C VAL A 326 -0.01 -2.65 -2.71
N GLN A 327 -0.10 -2.03 -1.55
CA GLN A 327 -1.18 -2.23 -0.61
C GLN A 327 -1.70 -0.89 -0.10
N GLY A 328 -2.94 -0.53 -0.49
CA GLY A 328 -3.52 0.75 -0.12
C GLY A 328 -2.66 1.94 -0.59
N GLY A 329 -2.19 1.90 -1.84
CA GLY A 329 -1.34 2.92 -2.43
C GLY A 329 0.14 2.88 -2.02
N TYR A 330 0.50 2.13 -0.97
CA TYR A 330 1.87 2.03 -0.47
C TYR A 330 2.61 0.83 -1.09
N ILE A 331 3.87 1.03 -1.52
CA ILE A 331 4.73 -0.08 -1.95
C ILE A 331 5.14 -0.89 -0.73
N ASN A 332 4.58 -2.08 -0.59
CA ASN A 332 4.81 -2.91 0.60
C ASN A 332 6.04 -3.80 0.43
N ASP A 333 7.21 -3.28 0.77
CA ASP A 333 8.50 -3.99 0.71
C ASP A 333 8.60 -5.19 1.68
N ALA A 334 7.67 -5.35 2.62
CA ALA A 334 7.64 -6.50 3.52
C ALA A 334 6.68 -7.61 3.05
N TYR A 335 6.00 -7.42 1.93
CA TYR A 335 5.04 -8.41 1.43
C TYR A 335 5.76 -9.63 0.86
N THR A 336 5.41 -10.79 1.37
CA THR A 336 5.79 -12.09 0.81
C THR A 336 4.55 -12.94 0.64
N GLY A 337 4.26 -13.35 -0.59
CA GLY A 337 3.04 -14.09 -0.91
C GLY A 337 2.67 -14.01 -2.38
N MET A 338 1.38 -14.25 -2.67
CA MET A 338 0.86 -14.31 -4.03
C MET A 338 0.00 -13.08 -4.32
N ALA A 339 0.18 -12.50 -5.49
CA ALA A 339 -0.72 -11.49 -6.03
C ALA A 339 -1.12 -11.84 -7.48
N CYS A 340 -2.26 -11.35 -7.93
CA CYS A 340 -2.75 -11.62 -9.28
C CYS A 340 -2.99 -10.35 -10.08
N ASN A 341 -2.89 -10.48 -11.40
CA ASN A 341 -3.34 -9.53 -12.39
C ASN A 341 -4.12 -10.27 -13.50
N GLU A 342 -4.44 -9.59 -14.60
CA GLU A 342 -5.15 -10.18 -15.74
C GLU A 342 -4.40 -11.33 -16.44
N TYR A 343 -3.09 -11.50 -16.17
CA TYR A 343 -2.26 -12.55 -16.77
C TYR A 343 -2.09 -13.76 -15.85
N GLY A 344 -2.46 -13.68 -14.57
CA GLY A 344 -2.39 -14.80 -13.65
C GLY A 344 -1.91 -14.46 -12.24
N TRP A 345 -1.46 -15.49 -11.53
CA TRP A 345 -0.94 -15.39 -10.17
C TRP A 345 0.58 -15.42 -10.16
N TRP A 346 1.17 -14.57 -9.33
CA TRP A 346 2.59 -14.33 -9.24
C TRP A 346 3.05 -14.39 -7.78
N TYR A 347 4.30 -14.82 -7.57
CA TYR A 347 4.88 -14.89 -6.24
C TYR A 347 5.80 -13.70 -5.97
N PHE A 348 5.54 -13.04 -4.86
CA PHE A 348 6.29 -11.89 -4.37
C PHE A 348 7.10 -12.27 -3.13
N GLU A 349 8.31 -11.74 -3.03
CA GLU A 349 9.18 -11.81 -1.88
C GLU A 349 9.78 -10.43 -1.62
N ASP A 350 9.71 -9.96 -0.37
CA ASP A 350 10.16 -8.63 0.01
C ASP A 350 9.60 -7.53 -0.92
N GLY A 351 8.29 -7.59 -1.18
CA GLY A 351 7.56 -6.62 -1.98
C GLY A 351 7.79 -6.65 -3.48
N LYS A 352 8.67 -7.52 -3.98
CA LYS A 352 9.03 -7.65 -5.40
C LYS A 352 8.65 -9.01 -5.96
N LEU A 353 8.33 -9.04 -7.26
CA LEU A 353 8.10 -10.29 -7.97
C LEU A 353 9.39 -11.11 -8.00
N ASN A 354 9.34 -12.32 -7.41
CA ASN A 354 10.47 -13.24 -7.41
C ASN A 354 10.39 -14.23 -8.57
N TRP A 355 11.05 -13.93 -9.68
CA TRP A 355 11.14 -14.78 -10.87
C TRP A 355 11.89 -16.11 -10.65
N ASN A 356 12.61 -16.24 -9.55
CA ASN A 356 13.36 -17.46 -9.24
C ASN A 356 12.62 -18.40 -8.29
N TYR A 357 11.45 -17.98 -7.79
CA TYR A 357 10.69 -18.78 -6.84
C TYR A 357 10.08 -20.00 -7.51
N THR A 358 10.44 -21.18 -7.01
CA THR A 358 9.80 -22.45 -7.36
C THR A 358 9.43 -23.16 -6.07
N GLY A 359 8.15 -23.43 -5.86
CA GLY A 359 7.66 -24.01 -4.61
C GLY A 359 6.18 -23.77 -4.37
N MET A 360 5.77 -23.87 -3.10
CA MET A 360 4.38 -23.77 -2.68
C MET A 360 4.09 -22.42 -2.03
N ALA A 361 3.00 -21.79 -2.41
CA ALA A 361 2.49 -20.61 -1.73
C ALA A 361 1.00 -20.76 -1.36
N LEU A 362 0.59 -20.13 -0.27
CA LEU A 362 -0.76 -20.20 0.28
C LEU A 362 -1.50 -18.88 0.08
N ASN A 363 -2.74 -18.97 -0.43
CA ASN A 363 -3.71 -17.88 -0.39
C ASN A 363 -5.02 -18.34 0.29
N GLU A 364 -6.07 -17.52 0.22
CA GLU A 364 -7.40 -17.83 0.77
C GLU A 364 -8.09 -19.03 0.11
N TYR A 365 -7.65 -19.42 -1.11
CA TYR A 365 -8.21 -20.57 -1.85
C TYR A 365 -7.43 -21.87 -1.62
N GLY A 366 -6.24 -21.81 -1.00
CA GLY A 366 -5.44 -23.00 -0.70
C GLY A 366 -3.96 -22.87 -1.05
N TRP A 367 -3.30 -24.02 -1.13
CA TRP A 367 -1.88 -24.13 -1.48
C TRP A 367 -1.71 -24.36 -2.98
N TRP A 368 -0.82 -23.57 -3.60
CA TRP A 368 -0.57 -23.56 -5.03
C TRP A 368 0.91 -23.77 -5.34
N TYR A 369 1.19 -24.37 -6.49
CA TYR A 369 2.56 -24.59 -6.95
C TYR A 369 2.99 -23.50 -7.93
N PHE A 370 4.12 -22.91 -7.65
CA PHE A 370 4.76 -21.89 -8.47
C PHE A 370 6.03 -22.43 -9.09
N GLU A 371 6.29 -22.05 -10.32
CA GLU A 371 7.54 -22.30 -11.03
C GLU A 371 8.01 -21.02 -11.70
N ASN A 372 9.27 -20.62 -11.39
CA ASN A 372 9.83 -19.34 -11.88
C ASN A 372 8.93 -18.14 -11.58
N GLY A 373 8.42 -18.05 -10.37
CA GLY A 373 7.58 -16.94 -9.90
C GLY A 373 6.13 -16.94 -10.38
N VAL A 374 5.74 -17.88 -11.25
CA VAL A 374 4.41 -17.96 -11.87
C VAL A 374 3.68 -19.19 -11.37
N LEU A 375 2.38 -19.08 -11.12
CA LEU A 375 1.53 -20.23 -10.80
C LEU A 375 1.49 -21.19 -12.00
N ASN A 376 1.96 -22.43 -11.78
CA ASN A 376 1.95 -23.49 -12.78
C ASN A 376 0.69 -24.36 -12.65
N TRP A 377 -0.34 -24.05 -13.47
CA TRP A 377 -1.61 -24.78 -13.51
C TRP A 377 -1.51 -26.20 -14.04
N ASP A 378 -0.44 -26.51 -14.78
CA ASP A 378 -0.25 -27.83 -15.41
C ASP A 378 0.54 -28.79 -14.51
N TYR A 379 1.09 -28.29 -13.41
CA TYR A 379 1.92 -29.11 -12.53
C TYR A 379 1.11 -30.20 -11.84
N THR A 380 1.56 -31.44 -12.02
CA THR A 380 1.05 -32.60 -11.28
C THR A 380 2.24 -33.39 -10.77
N GLY A 381 2.34 -33.59 -9.47
CA GLY A 381 3.48 -34.25 -8.84
C GLY A 381 3.63 -33.95 -7.36
N MET A 382 4.83 -34.17 -6.85
CA MET A 382 5.15 -34.04 -5.43
C MET A 382 5.94 -32.75 -5.18
N VAL A 383 5.56 -32.01 -4.14
CA VAL A 383 6.29 -30.81 -3.68
C VAL A 383 6.58 -30.94 -2.19
N CYS A 384 7.80 -30.57 -1.78
CA CYS A 384 8.24 -30.59 -0.39
C CYS A 384 8.26 -29.18 0.22
N ASN A 385 7.82 -29.09 1.48
CA ASN A 385 8.03 -27.91 2.32
C ASN A 385 8.51 -28.33 3.72
N GLU A 386 8.56 -27.38 4.67
CA GLU A 386 8.97 -27.64 6.06
C GLU A 386 8.08 -28.65 6.82
N TYR A 387 6.89 -28.96 6.28
CA TYR A 387 5.96 -29.94 6.87
C TYR A 387 6.04 -31.32 6.23
N GLY A 388 6.76 -31.46 5.11
CA GLY A 388 6.95 -32.72 4.39
C GLY A 388 6.55 -32.66 2.92
N TRP A 389 6.30 -33.83 2.33
CA TRP A 389 5.94 -33.96 0.93
C TRP A 389 4.44 -34.00 0.72
N TRP A 390 3.98 -33.26 -0.30
CA TRP A 390 2.58 -33.08 -0.66
C TRP A 390 2.35 -33.41 -2.13
N TYR A 391 1.16 -33.95 -2.45
CA TYR A 391 0.77 -34.24 -3.81
C TYR A 391 -0.06 -33.10 -4.40
N TYR A 392 0.37 -32.60 -5.54
CA TYR A 392 -0.28 -31.55 -6.31
C TYR A 392 -0.89 -32.12 -7.59
N GLN A 393 -2.03 -31.58 -8.00
CA GLN A 393 -2.68 -31.89 -9.26
C GLN A 393 -3.23 -30.59 -9.87
N ASN A 394 -2.85 -30.33 -11.12
CA ASN A 394 -3.24 -29.09 -11.81
C ASN A 394 -2.86 -27.84 -11.00
N GLY A 395 -1.65 -27.78 -10.49
CA GLY A 395 -1.11 -26.66 -9.71
C GLY A 395 -1.64 -26.50 -8.29
N ASN A 396 -2.64 -27.30 -7.88
CA ASN A 396 -3.29 -27.19 -6.58
C ASN A 396 -2.98 -28.41 -5.70
N LEU A 397 -2.84 -28.20 -4.40
CA LEU A 397 -2.71 -29.27 -3.41
C LEU A 397 -3.95 -30.18 -3.44
N ASN A 398 -3.77 -31.45 -3.83
CA ASN A 398 -4.85 -32.43 -3.83
C ASN A 398 -4.88 -33.23 -2.52
N ARG A 399 -5.72 -32.82 -1.58
CA ARG A 399 -5.89 -33.48 -0.27
C ARG A 399 -6.73 -34.76 -0.33
N GLU A 400 -7.32 -35.07 -1.47
CA GLU A 400 -8.10 -36.29 -1.66
C GLU A 400 -7.26 -37.40 -2.31
N TYR A 401 -6.05 -37.07 -2.78
CA TYR A 401 -5.19 -38.02 -3.45
C TYR A 401 -4.68 -39.10 -2.47
N THR A 402 -4.96 -40.33 -2.80
CA THR A 402 -4.39 -41.53 -2.15
C THR A 402 -3.85 -42.44 -3.23
N GLY A 403 -2.56 -42.74 -3.22
CA GLY A 403 -1.89 -43.49 -4.25
C GLY A 403 -0.40 -43.26 -4.32
N MET A 404 0.21 -43.60 -5.44
CA MET A 404 1.65 -43.55 -5.67
C MET A 404 2.03 -42.32 -6.50
N ALA A 405 3.11 -41.64 -6.12
CA ALA A 405 3.71 -40.61 -6.94
C ALA A 405 5.22 -40.78 -7.06
N LEU A 406 5.79 -40.37 -8.21
CA LEU A 406 7.18 -40.51 -8.56
C LEU A 406 7.92 -39.17 -8.45
N ASN A 407 9.12 -39.18 -7.84
CA ASN A 407 10.09 -38.10 -7.94
C ASN A 407 11.48 -38.65 -8.30
N GLU A 408 12.52 -37.83 -8.24
CA GLU A 408 13.90 -38.20 -8.51
C GLU A 408 14.47 -39.26 -7.57
N TYR A 409 13.83 -39.50 -6.41
CA TYR A 409 14.25 -40.49 -5.40
C TYR A 409 13.48 -41.81 -5.51
N GLY A 410 12.44 -41.89 -6.35
CA GLY A 410 11.64 -43.09 -6.55
C GLY A 410 10.15 -42.90 -6.36
N TRP A 411 9.42 -44.03 -6.24
CA TRP A 411 8.00 -44.06 -6.02
C TRP A 411 7.64 -44.01 -4.53
N TRP A 412 6.68 -43.17 -4.18
CA TRP A 412 6.24 -42.91 -2.82
C TRP A 412 4.73 -43.06 -2.68
N TYR A 413 4.26 -43.49 -1.49
CA TYR A 413 2.86 -43.65 -1.23
C TYR A 413 2.30 -42.43 -0.47
N PHE A 414 1.25 -41.87 -1.02
CA PHE A 414 0.51 -40.73 -0.48
C PHE A 414 -0.86 -41.15 0.06
N GLU A 415 -1.27 -40.56 1.16
CA GLU A 415 -2.60 -40.71 1.73
C GLU A 415 -3.16 -39.33 2.09
N ASN A 416 -4.34 -39.00 1.56
CA ASN A 416 -4.95 -37.69 1.75
C ASN A 416 -4.03 -36.52 1.34
N GLY A 417 -3.32 -36.69 0.24
CA GLY A 417 -2.40 -35.69 -0.33
C GLY A 417 -1.08 -35.52 0.40
N PHE A 418 -0.79 -36.30 1.45
CA PHE A 418 0.45 -36.24 2.21
C PHE A 418 1.23 -37.56 2.14
N LEU A 419 2.56 -37.49 2.06
CA LEU A 419 3.43 -38.66 2.07
C LEU A 419 3.25 -39.45 3.36
N ASN A 420 2.81 -40.74 3.25
CA ASN A 420 2.64 -41.63 4.37
C ASN A 420 3.84 -42.60 4.53
N LEU A 421 4.82 -42.21 5.35
CA LEU A 421 6.00 -43.03 5.66
C LEU A 421 5.69 -44.24 6.56
N ASN A 422 4.47 -44.38 7.08
CA ASN A 422 4.06 -45.55 7.86
C ASN A 422 3.33 -46.58 7.01
N TYR A 423 3.10 -46.30 5.73
CA TYR A 423 2.39 -47.23 4.86
C TYR A 423 3.29 -48.41 4.48
N THR A 424 2.83 -49.62 4.76
CA THR A 424 3.41 -50.86 4.27
C THR A 424 2.28 -51.70 3.70
N GLY A 425 2.37 -52.06 2.42
CA GLY A 425 1.32 -52.76 1.70
C GLY A 425 1.40 -52.59 0.19
N MET A 426 0.29 -52.81 -0.49
CA MET A 426 0.22 -52.79 -1.95
C MET A 426 -0.45 -51.53 -2.46
N ALA A 427 0.09 -50.91 -3.48
CA ALA A 427 -0.54 -49.83 -4.21
C ALA A 427 -0.54 -50.07 -5.71
N LEU A 428 -1.58 -49.53 -6.40
CA LEU A 428 -1.81 -49.71 -7.84
C LEU A 428 -1.48 -48.42 -8.59
N ASN A 429 -0.75 -48.56 -9.70
CA ASN A 429 -0.62 -47.51 -10.73
C ASN A 429 -0.91 -48.09 -12.14
N GLU A 430 -0.66 -47.30 -13.17
CA GLU A 430 -0.85 -47.72 -14.59
C GLU A 430 0.01 -48.91 -15.02
N TYR A 431 1.08 -49.22 -14.26
CA TYR A 431 1.99 -50.35 -14.55
C TYR A 431 1.65 -51.59 -13.74
N GLY A 432 0.69 -51.54 -12.81
CA GLY A 432 0.26 -52.68 -12.01
C GLY A 432 0.33 -52.44 -10.49
N TRP A 433 0.26 -53.57 -9.74
CA TRP A 433 0.36 -53.54 -8.30
C TRP A 433 1.80 -53.63 -7.83
N TRP A 434 2.17 -52.79 -6.87
CA TRP A 434 3.50 -52.67 -6.30
C TRP A 434 3.50 -52.78 -4.79
N TYR A 435 4.57 -53.31 -4.21
CA TYR A 435 4.74 -53.40 -2.77
C TYR A 435 5.51 -52.22 -2.21
N PHE A 436 4.96 -51.62 -1.18
CA PHE A 436 5.55 -50.49 -0.46
C PHE A 436 5.93 -50.90 0.95
N GLU A 437 7.04 -50.40 1.44
CA GLU A 437 7.49 -50.52 2.81
C GLU A 437 7.94 -49.15 3.33
N ASN A 438 7.37 -48.71 4.49
CA ASN A 438 7.64 -47.40 5.06
C ASN A 438 7.43 -46.27 4.05
N GLY A 439 6.34 -46.31 3.28
CA GLY A 439 5.95 -45.31 2.29
C GLY A 439 6.78 -45.30 0.99
N ASN A 440 7.80 -46.13 0.87
CA ASN A 440 8.65 -46.21 -0.32
C ASN A 440 8.40 -47.54 -1.07
N LEU A 441 8.49 -47.50 -2.40
CA LEU A 441 8.45 -48.71 -3.22
C LEU A 441 9.62 -49.60 -2.83
N ASN A 442 9.34 -50.86 -2.46
CA ASN A 442 10.36 -51.88 -2.20
C ASN A 442 10.49 -52.83 -3.40
N ASP A 443 11.36 -52.51 -4.36
CA ASP A 443 11.62 -53.28 -5.57
C ASP A 443 12.42 -54.55 -5.33
N ALA A 444 12.92 -54.76 -4.11
CA ALA A 444 13.58 -56.00 -3.70
C ALA A 444 12.61 -56.99 -3.01
N TYR A 445 11.38 -56.57 -2.73
CA TYR A 445 10.43 -57.41 -2.02
C TYR A 445 9.98 -58.61 -2.85
N THR A 446 10.16 -59.77 -2.31
CA THR A 446 9.62 -61.05 -2.85
C THR A 446 8.90 -61.78 -1.74
N GLY A 447 7.60 -61.98 -1.89
CA GLY A 447 6.76 -62.54 -0.84
C GLY A 447 5.28 -62.35 -1.07
N MET A 448 4.49 -62.43 0.01
CA MET A 448 3.04 -62.28 -0.06
C MET A 448 2.59 -61.01 0.60
N ALA A 449 1.63 -60.33 -0.02
CA ALA A 449 0.95 -59.18 0.57
C ALA A 449 -0.56 -59.27 0.43
N LEU A 450 -1.31 -58.67 1.38
CA LEU A 450 -2.75 -58.73 1.49
C LEU A 450 -3.38 -57.43 1.05
N ASN A 451 -4.48 -57.52 0.26
CA ASN A 451 -5.38 -56.41 0.01
C ASN A 451 -6.86 -56.86 0.20
N GLU A 452 -7.82 -56.03 -0.17
CA GLU A 452 -9.26 -56.34 -0.09
C GLU A 452 -9.70 -57.53 -0.96
N TYR A 453 -8.88 -57.97 -1.93
CA TYR A 453 -9.16 -59.07 -2.84
C TYR A 453 -8.49 -60.38 -2.41
N GLY A 454 -7.64 -60.37 -1.36
CA GLY A 454 -6.95 -61.54 -0.85
C GLY A 454 -5.42 -61.40 -0.80
N TRP A 455 -4.74 -62.53 -0.56
CA TRP A 455 -3.28 -62.58 -0.53
C TRP A 455 -2.72 -62.79 -1.91
N TRP A 456 -1.72 -61.96 -2.25
CA TRP A 456 -1.07 -61.95 -3.55
C TRP A 456 0.44 -62.20 -3.43
N TYR A 457 1.02 -62.81 -4.46
CA TYR A 457 2.45 -63.05 -4.52
C TYR A 457 3.17 -61.95 -5.31
N PHE A 458 4.19 -61.38 -4.71
CA PHE A 458 5.06 -60.36 -5.27
C PHE A 458 6.44 -60.93 -5.56
N GLU A 459 7.05 -60.49 -6.66
CA GLU A 459 8.42 -60.76 -7.03
C GLU A 459 9.08 -59.48 -7.51
N ASN A 460 10.25 -59.13 -6.91
CA ASN A 460 10.94 -57.86 -7.19
C ASN A 460 10.03 -56.64 -7.07
N GLY A 461 9.23 -56.56 -6.00
CA GLY A 461 8.33 -55.47 -5.70
C GLY A 461 7.04 -55.42 -6.51
N GLN A 462 6.89 -56.23 -7.57
CA GLN A 462 5.72 -56.23 -8.45
C GLN A 462 4.87 -57.51 -8.26
N LEU A 463 3.55 -57.33 -8.36
CA LEU A 463 2.62 -58.45 -8.35
C LEU A 463 2.92 -59.40 -9.52
N ASN A 464 3.27 -60.67 -9.21
CA ASN A 464 3.49 -61.71 -10.21
C ASN A 464 2.22 -62.57 -10.39
N ARG A 465 1.43 -62.27 -11.43
CA ARG A 465 0.20 -63.04 -11.79
C ARG A 465 0.47 -64.35 -12.48
N GLU A 466 1.71 -64.63 -12.85
CA GLU A 466 2.07 -65.90 -13.46
C GLU A 466 2.60 -66.91 -12.43
N TYR A 467 2.80 -66.42 -11.18
CA TYR A 467 3.32 -67.29 -10.13
C TYR A 467 2.30 -68.35 -9.73
N THR A 468 2.69 -69.60 -9.87
CA THR A 468 1.95 -70.76 -9.31
C THR A 468 2.95 -71.57 -8.52
N GLY A 469 2.72 -71.69 -7.23
CA GLY A 469 3.67 -72.34 -6.33
C GLY A 469 3.41 -71.99 -4.87
N MET A 470 4.42 -72.12 -4.05
CA MET A 470 4.29 -71.95 -2.60
C MET A 470 5.07 -70.74 -2.11
N ALA A 471 4.43 -69.94 -1.31
CA ALA A 471 5.04 -68.82 -0.59
C ALA A 471 4.82 -68.94 0.92
N HIS A 472 5.71 -68.32 1.70
CA HIS A 472 5.73 -68.36 3.15
C HIS A 472 5.53 -66.99 3.78
N ASN A 473 4.70 -66.92 4.83
CA ASN A 473 4.62 -65.78 5.73
C ASN A 473 4.73 -66.23 7.20
N GLU A 474 4.51 -65.36 8.17
CA GLU A 474 4.54 -65.67 9.61
C GLU A 474 3.53 -66.73 10.04
N TYR A 475 2.49 -66.97 9.23
CA TYR A 475 1.44 -67.98 9.50
C TYR A 475 1.72 -69.33 8.87
N GLY A 476 2.78 -69.47 8.03
CA GLY A 476 3.19 -70.71 7.41
C GLY A 476 3.30 -70.66 5.88
N TRP A 477 3.27 -71.85 5.26
CA TRP A 477 3.38 -72.03 3.82
C TRP A 477 2.00 -72.17 3.19
N TRP A 478 1.83 -71.41 2.09
CA TRP A 478 0.57 -71.25 1.38
C TRP A 478 0.74 -71.52 -0.13
N TYR A 479 -0.31 -72.05 -0.76
CA TYR A 479 -0.29 -72.35 -2.19
C TYR A 479 -0.92 -71.21 -3.00
N PHE A 480 -0.22 -70.72 -3.96
CA PHE A 480 -0.64 -69.66 -4.89
C PHE A 480 -0.89 -70.23 -6.27
N GLU A 481 -1.94 -69.75 -6.94
CA GLU A 481 -2.23 -70.01 -8.32
C GLU A 481 -2.51 -68.73 -9.07
N ASN A 482 -1.76 -68.49 -10.17
CA ASN A 482 -1.85 -67.24 -10.92
C ASN A 482 -1.65 -65.99 -10.04
N GLY A 483 -0.73 -66.05 -9.10
CA GLY A 483 -0.39 -64.96 -8.17
C GLY A 483 -1.33 -64.74 -6.99
N LEU A 484 -2.49 -65.43 -6.93
CA LEU A 484 -3.48 -65.34 -5.86
C LEU A 484 -3.42 -66.57 -4.96
N LEU A 485 -3.53 -66.38 -3.67
CA LEU A 485 -3.69 -67.50 -2.72
C LEU A 485 -4.93 -68.33 -3.08
N ASN A 486 -4.70 -69.64 -3.35
CA ASN A 486 -5.79 -70.59 -3.59
C ASN A 486 -6.12 -71.35 -2.31
N GLU A 487 -7.11 -70.88 -1.56
CA GLU A 487 -7.59 -71.50 -0.29
C GLU A 487 -8.34 -72.81 -0.53
N GLU A 488 -8.72 -73.15 -1.75
CA GLU A 488 -9.40 -74.39 -2.07
C GLU A 488 -8.42 -75.51 -2.48
N TYR A 489 -7.14 -75.14 -2.72
CA TYR A 489 -6.16 -76.09 -3.19
C TYR A 489 -5.96 -77.22 -2.22
N THR A 490 -6.14 -78.42 -2.69
CA THR A 490 -5.76 -79.66 -2.01
C THR A 490 -4.96 -80.54 -2.94
N GLY A 491 -3.69 -80.77 -2.61
CA GLY A 491 -2.77 -81.43 -3.51
C GLY A 491 -1.36 -81.53 -2.94
N ILE A 492 -0.42 -81.85 -3.82
CA ILE A 492 0.99 -81.88 -3.46
C ILE A 492 1.67 -80.64 -4.05
N GLY A 493 2.47 -79.97 -3.22
CA GLY A 493 3.29 -78.85 -3.63
C GLY A 493 4.71 -78.94 -3.07
N ALA A 494 5.70 -78.38 -3.79
CA ALA A 494 7.11 -78.43 -3.39
C ALA A 494 7.62 -77.06 -2.97
N ASN A 495 8.38 -76.97 -1.88
CA ASN A 495 9.15 -75.83 -1.47
C ASN A 495 10.62 -76.15 -1.28
N SER A 496 11.43 -75.23 -0.77
CA SER A 496 12.86 -75.44 -0.52
C SER A 496 13.17 -76.54 0.47
N TYR A 497 12.18 -77.03 1.21
CA TYR A 497 12.34 -78.08 2.21
C TYR A 497 11.82 -79.44 1.74
N GLY A 498 11.19 -79.49 0.55
CA GLY A 498 10.66 -80.75 0.00
C GLY A 498 9.24 -80.67 -0.52
N GLU A 499 8.60 -81.88 -0.71
CA GLU A 499 7.21 -81.97 -1.15
C GLU A 499 6.27 -82.10 0.06
N TRP A 500 5.19 -81.41 -0.01
CA TRP A 500 4.21 -81.30 1.09
C TRP A 500 2.80 -81.53 0.59
N TYR A 501 1.97 -82.04 1.46
CA TYR A 501 0.52 -82.16 1.26
C TYR A 501 -0.14 -80.88 1.70
N TYR A 502 -0.88 -80.28 0.83
CA TYR A 502 -1.68 -79.06 1.07
C TYR A 502 -3.15 -79.44 1.18
N GLN A 503 -3.79 -78.85 2.16
CA GLN A 503 -5.24 -78.94 2.36
C GLN A 503 -5.78 -77.53 2.63
N GLN A 504 -6.74 -77.11 1.82
CA GLN A 504 -7.28 -75.75 1.90
C GLN A 504 -6.20 -74.67 1.82
N GLY A 505 -5.35 -74.77 0.81
CA GLY A 505 -4.31 -73.79 0.49
C GLY A 505 -3.08 -73.76 1.41
N ARG A 506 -3.03 -74.54 2.52
CA ARG A 506 -1.92 -74.56 3.48
C ARG A 506 -1.39 -75.94 3.73
N ILE A 507 -0.18 -76.07 4.23
CA ILE A 507 0.39 -77.39 4.58
C ILE A 507 -0.50 -78.02 5.65
N GLY A 508 -0.93 -79.26 5.37
CA GLY A 508 -1.72 -80.07 6.31
C GLY A 508 -0.83 -80.83 7.31
N TYR A 509 -0.19 -80.15 8.22
CA TYR A 509 0.73 -80.75 9.24
C TYR A 509 0.09 -81.81 10.09
N ASP A 510 -1.24 -81.78 10.29
CA ASP A 510 -1.97 -82.77 11.07
C ASP A 510 -2.32 -84.02 10.28
N PHE A 511 -2.00 -84.04 8.99
CA PHE A 511 -2.34 -85.16 8.13
C PHE A 511 -1.19 -86.19 8.02
N SER A 512 -1.49 -87.40 8.32
CA SER A 512 -0.61 -88.59 8.04
C SER A 512 -1.47 -89.67 7.45
N GLY A 513 -1.05 -90.19 6.26
CA GLY A 513 -1.82 -91.16 5.53
C GLY A 513 -1.42 -91.23 4.06
N LYS A 514 -2.26 -91.93 3.28
CA LYS A 514 -2.02 -92.02 1.83
C LYS A 514 -3.04 -91.22 1.07
N VAL A 515 -2.60 -90.48 0.09
CA VAL A 515 -3.44 -89.75 -0.84
C VAL A 515 -3.05 -90.05 -2.27
N LYS A 516 -3.96 -90.06 -3.23
CA LYS A 516 -3.71 -90.24 -4.63
C LYS A 516 -4.08 -89.01 -5.41
N PHE A 517 -3.14 -88.48 -6.15
CA PHE A 517 -3.37 -87.41 -7.10
C PHE A 517 -2.85 -87.89 -8.49
N ASP A 518 -3.73 -87.78 -9.46
CA ASP A 518 -3.49 -88.37 -10.79
C ASP A 518 -3.03 -89.87 -10.69
N ASP A 519 -1.98 -90.23 -11.31
CA ASP A 519 -1.43 -91.57 -11.31
C ASP A 519 -0.37 -91.83 -10.21
N THR A 520 -0.31 -90.93 -9.20
CA THR A 520 0.71 -91.06 -8.15
C THR A 520 0.03 -91.14 -6.78
N GLU A 521 0.37 -92.21 -6.05
CA GLU A 521 0.08 -92.38 -4.63
C GLU A 521 1.24 -91.79 -3.82
N TYR A 522 0.86 -90.87 -2.86
CA TYR A 522 1.79 -90.23 -1.93
C TYR A 522 1.55 -90.73 -0.53
N THR A 523 2.66 -91.15 0.16
CA THR A 523 2.59 -91.39 1.60
C THR A 523 3.04 -90.16 2.32
N ILE A 524 2.16 -89.63 3.22
CA ILE A 524 2.31 -88.35 3.95
C ILE A 524 2.51 -88.68 5.43
N THR A 525 3.51 -88.05 6.04
CA THR A 525 3.67 -88.00 7.51
C THR A 525 3.81 -86.60 7.98
N GLU A 526 2.87 -86.17 8.84
CA GLU A 526 2.83 -84.79 9.36
C GLU A 526 2.91 -83.71 8.24
N GLY A 527 2.14 -83.96 7.16
CA GLY A 527 2.11 -83.09 5.99
C GLY A 527 3.27 -83.27 5.01
N TYR A 528 4.36 -83.90 5.37
CA TYR A 528 5.54 -84.11 4.53
C TYR A 528 5.41 -85.39 3.66
N VAL A 529 5.71 -85.26 2.39
CA VAL A 529 5.75 -86.43 1.48
C VAL A 529 6.99 -87.24 1.76
N VAL A 530 6.77 -88.43 2.39
CA VAL A 530 7.86 -89.35 2.73
C VAL A 530 8.12 -90.40 1.62
N GLU A 531 7.13 -90.71 0.79
CA GLU A 531 7.21 -91.64 -0.32
C GLU A 531 6.21 -91.25 -1.43
N LYS A 532 6.59 -91.48 -2.69
CA LYS A 532 5.66 -91.35 -3.84
C LYS A 532 5.84 -92.57 -4.78
N ARG A 533 4.70 -93.10 -5.24
CA ARG A 533 4.64 -94.25 -6.11
C ARG A 533 3.66 -94.00 -7.26
N ILE A 534 4.15 -94.24 -8.49
CA ILE A 534 3.30 -94.21 -9.67
C ILE A 534 2.45 -95.46 -9.68
N VAL A 535 1.15 -95.38 -9.70
CA VAL A 535 0.20 -96.47 -9.72
C VAL A 535 -0.41 -96.59 -11.11
N ASN A 536 0.19 -97.40 -11.99
CA ASN A 536 -0.35 -97.65 -13.32
C ASN A 536 -1.66 -98.48 -13.19
N GLU A 537 -2.70 -98.16 -13.95
CA GLU A 537 -4.03 -98.85 -13.99
C GLU A 537 -3.91 -100.29 -14.61
N THR A 538 -2.93 -101.13 -14.29
CA THR A 538 -2.86 -102.49 -14.77
C THR A 538 -2.81 -103.56 -13.67
N GLU A 539 -3.42 -103.31 -12.50
CA GLU A 539 -3.70 -104.41 -11.54
C GLU A 539 -5.00 -104.10 -10.79
N ALA A 540 -6.12 -104.24 -11.49
CA ALA A 540 -7.42 -104.36 -10.82
C ALA A 540 -8.23 -105.45 -11.53
N ASP A 541 -8.01 -106.66 -11.14
CA ASP A 541 -9.07 -107.69 -11.09
C ASP A 541 -8.73 -108.70 -10.03
N THR A 542 -9.39 -108.70 -8.93
CA THR A 542 -10.06 -109.82 -8.27
C THR A 542 -10.44 -109.48 -6.85
N ALA A 543 -11.76 -109.73 -6.63
CA ALA A 543 -12.50 -109.92 -5.32
C ALA A 543 -13.03 -108.60 -4.70
N ASP A 544 -14.23 -108.43 -4.54
CA ASP A 544 -15.50 -109.11 -4.31
C ASP A 544 -16.40 -108.18 -3.47
N THR A 545 -17.56 -107.91 -4.04
CA THR A 545 -18.84 -107.54 -3.47
C THR A 545 -18.93 -107.04 -2.02
N ALA A 546 -19.55 -105.88 -1.84
CA ALA A 546 -20.84 -105.68 -1.23
C ALA A 546 -21.25 -104.23 -1.00
N ASP A 547 -22.34 -103.91 -1.67
CA ASP A 547 -23.43 -103.04 -1.27
C ASP A 547 -23.20 -101.78 -0.37
N THR A 548 -23.52 -100.61 -0.85
CA THR A 548 -24.85 -100.04 -0.77
C THR A 548 -24.91 -98.63 -1.49
N VAL A 549 -25.89 -98.63 -2.35
CA VAL A 549 -26.63 -97.50 -2.95
C VAL A 549 -26.91 -96.32 -2.01
N HIS A 550 -26.72 -95.10 -2.55
CA HIS A 550 -27.78 -94.07 -2.62
C HIS A 550 -27.29 -92.91 -3.48
N THR A 551 -27.77 -92.81 -4.71
CA THR A 551 -28.66 -91.84 -5.40
C THR A 551 -28.27 -90.36 -5.25
N ALA A 552 -27.79 -89.81 -6.26
CA ALA A 552 -28.38 -89.01 -7.35
C ALA A 552 -29.21 -87.81 -6.87
N GLY A 553 -28.81 -86.66 -7.28
CA GLY A 553 -29.60 -85.44 -7.28
C GLY A 553 -28.96 -84.40 -8.20
N THR A 554 -29.47 -84.43 -9.41
CA THR A 554 -29.22 -83.54 -10.54
C THR A 554 -29.70 -82.12 -10.30
N LEU A 555 -28.91 -81.16 -10.74
CA LEU A 555 -29.16 -79.90 -11.48
C LEU A 555 -30.57 -79.22 -11.32
N PRO A 556 -30.75 -77.93 -11.50
CA PRO A 556 -30.40 -77.31 -12.77
C PRO A 556 -29.89 -75.85 -12.69
N ALA A 557 -29.44 -75.50 -13.87
CA ALA A 557 -29.09 -74.19 -14.40
C ALA A 557 -30.31 -73.23 -14.46
N GLY A 558 -30.04 -72.01 -14.59
CA GLY A 558 -30.90 -70.89 -14.95
C GLY A 558 -30.17 -69.59 -14.73
N GLU A 559 -29.59 -69.08 -15.75
CA GLU A 559 -30.06 -68.09 -16.75
C GLU A 559 -30.34 -66.69 -16.13
N GLU A 560 -29.51 -65.77 -16.60
CA GLU A 560 -29.82 -64.51 -17.24
C GLU A 560 -30.67 -63.47 -16.51
N SER A 561 -30.21 -62.31 -16.45
CA SER A 561 -30.41 -61.10 -17.29
C SER A 561 -30.29 -59.85 -16.45
N SER A 562 -29.38 -59.00 -16.88
CA SER A 562 -29.59 -57.73 -17.57
C SER A 562 -30.36 -56.65 -16.77
N THR A 563 -29.79 -55.57 -16.71
CA THR A 563 -30.11 -54.22 -17.24
C THR A 563 -30.04 -53.09 -16.25
N LEU A 564 -29.17 -52.15 -16.62
CA LEU A 564 -29.46 -50.73 -16.83
C LEU A 564 -29.98 -49.83 -15.69
N GLY A 565 -29.31 -48.72 -15.57
CA GLY A 565 -29.84 -47.44 -15.15
C GLY A 565 -28.82 -46.64 -14.35
N LYS A 566 -28.00 -45.85 -14.95
CA LYS A 566 -28.14 -44.42 -15.32
C LYS A 566 -28.86 -43.57 -14.27
N GLU A 567 -28.14 -42.62 -13.80
CA GLU A 567 -28.29 -41.15 -13.69
C GLU A 567 -27.81 -40.65 -12.34
N ALA A 568 -26.80 -39.85 -12.37
CA ALA A 568 -26.72 -38.40 -12.45
C ALA A 568 -27.12 -37.66 -11.16
N ARG A 569 -26.14 -37.11 -10.50
CA ARG A 569 -25.95 -35.70 -10.30
C ARG A 569 -24.60 -35.38 -9.70
#